data_5a843e2eeff5f5e1808efe14349a9377
#
_entry.id   5a843e2eeff5f5e1808efe14349a9377
#
_cell.length_a   1.000
_cell.length_b   1.000
_cell.length_c   1.000
_cell.angle_alpha   90.00
_cell.angle_beta   90.00
_cell.angle_gamma   90.00
#
_symmetry.space_group_name_H-M   'P 1'
#
loop_
_entity.id
_entity.type
_entity.pdbx_description
1 polymer ?
#
loop_
_entity_poly.entity_id
_entity_poly.type
_entity_poly.pdbx_seq_one_letter_code
_entity_poly.pdbx_strand_id
1 'polypeptide(L)'
;QPAGNPDAVVLGLHSFGDFGAAFDAMGPYFADNGHLLVSYDQAGFGERTQQGQWAGEEQLVSEAVYQIEQLYERYQRPGFLVGESLGGAVAILAALQAPDKVAGIVLAGPAVREGIRLRYGWNAAIASAAFIAPGYQLTVDRQPDDPNLAAHSARRLAEDPRVIRNVRMDAYWGLIQLADSASDQAPSLQTPSLLLYGGKDNSVPEAGINHLRDHLADRGEYRFYPQGPHLLLQGPQWQTVADHILDWVARTSP
;
A
#
# COMPACT_ATOMS: atom_id res chain seq x y z
N GLN A 1 -8.01 16.30 -11.44
CA GLN A 1 -6.71 16.90 -11.78
C GLN A 1 -6.71 18.36 -11.33
N PRO A 2 -5.60 18.88 -10.78
CA PRO A 2 -5.50 20.29 -10.45
C PRO A 2 -5.60 21.16 -11.73
N ALA A 3 -6.00 22.44 -11.56
CA ALA A 3 -6.25 23.36 -12.67
C ALA A 3 -4.99 23.84 -13.42
N GLY A 4 -3.82 23.29 -13.13
CA GLY A 4 -2.53 23.65 -13.72
C GLY A 4 -1.51 22.51 -13.59
N ASN A 5 -0.20 22.84 -13.70
CA ASN A 5 0.82 21.90 -13.34
C ASN A 5 0.73 21.55 -11.85
N PRO A 6 0.69 20.29 -11.46
CA PRO A 6 0.58 19.91 -10.05
C PRO A 6 1.85 20.29 -9.28
N ASP A 7 1.71 20.69 -8.01
CA ASP A 7 2.83 20.97 -7.12
C ASP A 7 3.60 19.68 -6.79
N ALA A 8 2.92 18.55 -6.70
CA ALA A 8 3.50 17.23 -6.64
C ALA A 8 2.64 16.19 -7.38
N VAL A 9 3.30 15.10 -7.81
CA VAL A 9 2.66 13.96 -8.47
C VAL A 9 2.74 12.76 -7.54
N VAL A 10 1.62 12.11 -7.29
CA VAL A 10 1.49 11.00 -6.35
C VAL A 10 0.89 9.80 -7.05
N LEU A 11 1.53 8.64 -6.93
CA LEU A 11 1.02 7.35 -7.37
C LEU A 11 0.48 6.56 -6.17
N GLY A 12 -0.82 6.27 -6.18
CA GLY A 12 -1.51 5.47 -5.17
C GLY A 12 -1.46 3.98 -5.48
N LEU A 13 -1.01 3.19 -4.50
CA LEU A 13 -0.91 1.73 -4.55
C LEU A 13 -1.84 1.13 -3.50
N HIS A 14 -2.90 0.47 -3.94
CA HIS A 14 -3.98 -0.02 -3.08
C HIS A 14 -3.59 -1.27 -2.26
N SER A 15 -4.40 -1.59 -1.25
CA SER A 15 -4.24 -2.76 -0.39
C SER A 15 -4.60 -4.07 -1.09
N PHE A 16 -4.22 -5.20 -0.48
CA PHE A 16 -4.56 -6.54 -0.96
C PHE A 16 -6.08 -6.75 -1.03
N GLY A 17 -6.55 -7.28 -2.16
CA GLY A 17 -7.96 -7.53 -2.42
C GLY A 17 -8.77 -6.30 -2.82
N ASP A 18 -8.19 -5.11 -2.75
CA ASP A 18 -8.79 -3.84 -3.18
C ASP A 18 -8.37 -3.51 -4.63
N PHE A 19 -8.65 -2.29 -5.10
CA PHE A 19 -8.33 -1.81 -6.44
C PHE A 19 -8.16 -0.28 -6.44
N GLY A 20 -7.87 0.32 -7.59
CA GLY A 20 -7.55 1.75 -7.70
C GLY A 20 -8.54 2.71 -7.07
N ALA A 21 -9.84 2.36 -7.03
CA ALA A 21 -10.88 3.16 -6.38
C ALA A 21 -10.72 3.33 -4.84
N ALA A 22 -9.76 2.66 -4.22
CA ALA A 22 -9.35 2.95 -2.85
C ALA A 22 -8.99 4.43 -2.65
N PHE A 23 -8.54 5.09 -3.71
CA PHE A 23 -8.10 6.49 -3.71
C PHE A 23 -9.14 7.48 -4.26
N ASP A 24 -10.36 7.04 -4.59
CA ASP A 24 -11.38 7.90 -5.21
C ASP A 24 -11.77 9.11 -4.36
N ALA A 25 -11.78 8.97 -3.03
CA ALA A 25 -12.03 10.10 -2.12
C ALA A 25 -10.80 11.01 -1.99
N MET A 26 -9.59 10.43 -2.00
CA MET A 26 -8.35 11.19 -1.85
C MET A 26 -7.97 11.96 -3.11
N GLY A 27 -8.29 11.44 -4.30
CA GLY A 27 -7.94 12.05 -5.57
C GLY A 27 -8.43 13.51 -5.70
N PRO A 28 -9.74 13.80 -5.54
CA PRO A 28 -10.25 15.17 -5.51
C PRO A 28 -9.65 16.01 -4.39
N TYR A 29 -9.51 15.44 -3.19
CA TYR A 29 -8.94 16.15 -2.04
C TYR A 29 -7.48 16.61 -2.30
N PHE A 30 -6.66 15.77 -2.92
CA PHE A 30 -5.31 16.13 -3.35
C PHE A 30 -5.33 17.20 -4.45
N ALA A 31 -6.26 17.09 -5.41
CA ALA A 31 -6.40 18.06 -6.50
C ALA A 31 -6.80 19.46 -6.00
N ASP A 32 -7.69 19.54 -5.00
CA ASP A 32 -8.09 20.79 -4.35
C ASP A 32 -6.92 21.46 -3.60
N ASN A 33 -5.90 20.66 -3.23
CA ASN A 33 -4.67 21.13 -2.60
C ASN A 33 -3.49 21.26 -3.59
N GLY A 34 -3.74 21.28 -4.89
CA GLY A 34 -2.72 21.54 -5.92
C GLY A 34 -1.91 20.32 -6.35
N HIS A 35 -2.19 19.13 -5.82
CA HIS A 35 -1.45 17.90 -6.12
C HIS A 35 -2.21 16.97 -7.06
N LEU A 36 -1.49 16.20 -7.86
CA LEU A 36 -2.08 15.13 -8.65
C LEU A 36 -1.91 13.80 -7.93
N LEU A 37 -3.02 13.10 -7.66
CA LEU A 37 -3.01 11.71 -7.24
C LEU A 37 -3.58 10.84 -8.37
N VAL A 38 -2.82 9.83 -8.77
CA VAL A 38 -3.20 8.81 -9.75
C VAL A 38 -3.13 7.46 -9.09
N SER A 39 -4.08 6.59 -9.38
CA SER A 39 -4.08 5.19 -8.95
C SER A 39 -4.44 4.27 -10.12
N TYR A 40 -4.12 3.01 -10.00
CA TYR A 40 -4.44 1.98 -10.99
C TYR A 40 -4.74 0.65 -10.30
N ASP A 41 -5.41 -0.25 -11.02
CA ASP A 41 -5.61 -1.62 -10.55
C ASP A 41 -4.32 -2.41 -10.72
N GLN A 42 -3.67 -2.80 -9.63
CA GLN A 42 -2.47 -3.64 -9.66
C GLN A 42 -2.79 -5.01 -10.26
N ALA A 43 -1.80 -5.70 -10.82
CA ALA A 43 -1.98 -6.99 -11.47
C ALA A 43 -2.67 -8.02 -10.55
N GLY A 44 -3.70 -8.69 -11.05
CA GLY A 44 -4.52 -9.65 -10.30
C GLY A 44 -5.64 -9.04 -9.46
N PHE A 45 -5.81 -7.69 -9.48
CA PHE A 45 -6.84 -6.98 -8.72
C PHE A 45 -7.75 -6.14 -9.63
N GLY A 46 -8.88 -5.68 -9.06
CA GLY A 46 -9.81 -4.80 -9.76
C GLY A 46 -10.41 -5.40 -11.02
N GLU A 47 -10.35 -4.68 -12.13
CA GLU A 47 -10.84 -5.12 -13.45
C GLU A 47 -9.76 -5.84 -14.29
N ARG A 48 -8.59 -6.10 -13.68
CA ARG A 48 -7.49 -6.78 -14.40
C ARG A 48 -7.84 -8.24 -14.70
N THR A 49 -7.30 -8.72 -15.82
CA THR A 49 -7.35 -10.16 -16.17
C THR A 49 -6.75 -11.00 -15.04
N GLN A 50 -7.31 -12.18 -14.81
CA GLN A 50 -6.87 -13.08 -13.73
C GLN A 50 -7.12 -12.52 -12.32
N GLN A 51 -8.19 -11.73 -12.14
CA GLN A 51 -8.61 -11.25 -10.82
C GLN A 51 -8.61 -12.38 -9.77
N GLY A 52 -7.99 -12.11 -8.61
CA GLY A 52 -7.86 -13.06 -7.51
C GLY A 52 -6.70 -14.05 -7.64
N GLN A 53 -5.97 -14.07 -8.75
CA GLN A 53 -4.73 -14.83 -8.89
C GLN A 53 -3.54 -13.98 -8.49
N TRP A 54 -2.54 -14.60 -7.90
CA TRP A 54 -1.29 -13.92 -7.57
C TRP A 54 -0.46 -13.66 -8.81
N ALA A 55 -0.23 -12.40 -9.12
CA ALA A 55 0.55 -12.01 -10.29
C ALA A 55 2.07 -12.15 -10.11
N GLY A 56 2.54 -12.26 -8.86
CA GLY A 56 3.96 -12.29 -8.52
C GLY A 56 4.51 -10.92 -8.11
N GLU A 57 5.53 -10.95 -7.24
CA GLU A 57 6.23 -9.75 -6.76
C GLU A 57 6.81 -8.94 -7.92
N GLU A 58 7.52 -9.61 -8.83
CA GLU A 58 8.19 -8.97 -9.97
C GLU A 58 7.20 -8.15 -10.81
N GLN A 59 6.02 -8.70 -11.11
CA GLN A 59 5.02 -7.99 -11.90
C GLN A 59 4.44 -6.80 -11.16
N LEU A 60 4.08 -6.96 -9.88
CA LEU A 60 3.54 -5.87 -9.07
C LEU A 60 4.51 -4.71 -8.96
N VAL A 61 5.79 -5.00 -8.71
CA VAL A 61 6.83 -3.98 -8.55
C VAL A 61 7.18 -3.33 -9.88
N SER A 62 7.37 -4.11 -10.94
CA SER A 62 7.70 -3.56 -12.28
C SER A 62 6.57 -2.69 -12.84
N GLU A 63 5.30 -3.03 -12.59
CA GLU A 63 4.18 -2.16 -12.96
C GLU A 63 4.20 -0.83 -12.19
N ALA A 64 4.49 -0.84 -10.89
CA ALA A 64 4.61 0.39 -10.10
C ALA A 64 5.77 1.26 -10.58
N VAL A 65 6.92 0.65 -10.90
CA VAL A 65 8.07 1.34 -11.51
C VAL A 65 7.67 1.95 -12.84
N TYR A 66 7.06 1.19 -13.73
CA TYR A 66 6.59 1.69 -15.02
C TYR A 66 5.65 2.89 -14.87
N GLN A 67 4.67 2.82 -13.95
CA GLN A 67 3.72 3.92 -13.74
C GLN A 67 4.41 5.19 -13.21
N ILE A 68 5.34 5.07 -12.28
CA ILE A 68 6.06 6.24 -11.76
C ILE A 68 7.01 6.85 -12.80
N GLU A 69 7.61 6.03 -13.67
CA GLU A 69 8.41 6.47 -14.80
C GLU A 69 7.57 7.25 -15.82
N GLN A 70 6.36 6.76 -16.17
CA GLN A 70 5.44 7.48 -17.05
C GLN A 70 5.02 8.85 -16.47
N LEU A 71 4.81 8.90 -15.15
CA LEU A 71 4.52 10.17 -14.47
C LEU A 71 5.74 11.10 -14.48
N TYR A 72 6.93 10.56 -14.26
CA TYR A 72 8.18 11.33 -14.37
C TYR A 72 8.38 11.88 -15.78
N GLU A 73 8.19 11.08 -16.81
CA GLU A 73 8.31 11.52 -18.22
C GLU A 73 7.33 12.64 -18.53
N ARG A 74 6.11 12.54 -18.03
CA ARG A 74 5.06 13.53 -18.28
C ARG A 74 5.26 14.86 -17.54
N TYR A 75 5.68 14.79 -16.28
CA TYR A 75 5.75 15.97 -15.40
C TYR A 75 7.18 16.47 -15.16
N GLN A 76 8.20 15.76 -15.64
CA GLN A 76 9.62 16.08 -15.57
C GLN A 76 10.10 16.35 -14.13
N ARG A 77 9.55 15.60 -13.17
CA ARG A 77 9.93 15.63 -11.75
C ARG A 77 9.72 14.27 -11.09
N PRO A 78 10.53 13.92 -10.08
CA PRO A 78 10.27 12.72 -9.28
C PRO A 78 8.90 12.81 -8.61
N GLY A 79 8.17 11.68 -8.57
CA GLY A 79 6.88 11.58 -7.92
C GLY A 79 6.96 10.95 -6.53
N PHE A 80 5.82 10.89 -5.85
CA PHE A 80 5.67 10.20 -4.57
C PHE A 80 4.89 8.90 -4.77
N LEU A 81 5.23 7.87 -3.99
CA LEU A 81 4.42 6.66 -3.89
C LEU A 81 3.64 6.69 -2.57
N VAL A 82 2.34 6.48 -2.62
CA VAL A 82 1.49 6.31 -1.43
C VAL A 82 0.92 4.91 -1.45
N GLY A 83 1.45 4.04 -0.58
CA GLY A 83 1.07 2.63 -0.54
C GLY A 83 0.36 2.25 0.77
N GLU A 84 -0.78 1.57 0.66
CA GLU A 84 -1.50 1.01 1.80
C GLU A 84 -1.35 -0.50 1.83
N SER A 85 -0.94 -1.07 2.97
CA SER A 85 -0.79 -2.52 3.17
C SER A 85 0.12 -3.16 2.11
N LEU A 86 -0.41 -4.04 1.23
CA LEU A 86 0.31 -4.60 0.06
C LEU A 86 0.97 -3.49 -0.76
N GLY A 87 0.23 -2.41 -1.05
CA GLY A 87 0.77 -1.27 -1.80
C GLY A 87 1.97 -0.61 -1.11
N GLY A 88 2.04 -0.66 0.22
CA GLY A 88 3.21 -0.20 0.99
C GLY A 88 4.44 -1.07 0.76
N ALA A 89 4.29 -2.39 0.71
CA ALA A 89 5.38 -3.31 0.37
C ALA A 89 5.87 -3.09 -1.08
N VAL A 90 4.93 -2.94 -2.02
CA VAL A 90 5.25 -2.61 -3.42
C VAL A 90 5.98 -1.26 -3.51
N ALA A 91 5.55 -0.24 -2.75
CA ALA A 91 6.19 1.09 -2.74
C ALA A 91 7.66 1.02 -2.27
N ILE A 92 7.96 0.24 -1.23
CA ILE A 92 9.34 0.01 -0.76
C ILE A 92 10.19 -0.57 -1.90
N LEU A 93 9.74 -1.64 -2.51
CA LEU A 93 10.49 -2.35 -3.55
C LEU A 93 10.61 -1.53 -4.84
N ALA A 94 9.57 -0.81 -5.23
CA ALA A 94 9.60 0.08 -6.40
C ALA A 94 10.55 1.27 -6.21
N ALA A 95 10.59 1.88 -5.01
CA ALA A 95 11.52 2.96 -4.70
C ALA A 95 12.99 2.50 -4.72
N LEU A 96 13.26 1.24 -4.36
CA LEU A 96 14.60 0.65 -4.48
C LEU A 96 15.01 0.44 -5.95
N GLN A 97 14.06 0.14 -6.84
CA GLN A 97 14.34 -0.07 -8.27
C GLN A 97 14.42 1.22 -9.08
N ALA A 98 13.71 2.27 -8.67
CA ALA A 98 13.66 3.55 -9.39
C ALA A 98 13.94 4.75 -8.47
N PRO A 99 15.09 4.79 -7.75
CA PRO A 99 15.36 5.81 -6.73
C PRO A 99 15.38 7.24 -7.30
N ASP A 100 15.80 7.43 -8.55
CA ASP A 100 15.86 8.74 -9.18
C ASP A 100 14.48 9.25 -9.67
N LYS A 101 13.45 8.41 -9.63
CA LYS A 101 12.07 8.74 -10.05
C LYS A 101 11.13 8.94 -8.88
N VAL A 102 11.57 8.58 -7.67
CA VAL A 102 10.75 8.62 -6.45
C VAL A 102 11.33 9.66 -5.48
N ALA A 103 10.61 10.76 -5.28
CA ALA A 103 10.98 11.82 -4.33
C ALA A 103 10.76 11.39 -2.87
N GLY A 104 9.79 10.53 -2.63
CA GLY A 104 9.47 10.01 -1.31
C GLY A 104 8.39 8.95 -1.34
N ILE A 105 8.27 8.19 -0.25
CA ILE A 105 7.24 7.16 -0.10
C ILE A 105 6.42 7.36 1.17
N VAL A 106 5.12 7.14 1.08
CA VAL A 106 4.19 7.10 2.21
C VAL A 106 3.71 5.67 2.39
N LEU A 107 3.90 5.14 3.57
CA LEU A 107 3.65 3.74 3.94
C LEU A 107 2.55 3.70 4.99
N ALA A 108 1.30 3.48 4.58
CA ALA A 108 0.15 3.37 5.47
C ALA A 108 -0.11 1.90 5.84
N GLY A 109 0.21 1.51 7.08
CA GLY A 109 0.12 0.13 7.55
C GLY A 109 0.76 -0.86 6.58
N PRO A 110 2.02 -0.66 6.12
CA PRO A 110 2.60 -1.43 5.04
C PRO A 110 2.67 -2.92 5.40
N ALA A 111 2.49 -3.79 4.40
CA ALA A 111 2.65 -5.22 4.58
C ALA A 111 4.14 -5.54 4.78
N VAL A 112 4.58 -5.53 6.03
CA VAL A 112 5.93 -5.87 6.48
C VAL A 112 5.86 -6.85 7.64
N ARG A 113 6.92 -7.63 7.82
CA ARG A 113 6.97 -8.67 8.83
C ARG A 113 8.33 -8.75 9.47
N GLU A 114 8.33 -9.03 10.77
CA GLU A 114 9.53 -9.33 11.52
C GLU A 114 9.35 -10.60 12.36
N GLY A 115 10.46 -11.17 12.82
CA GLY A 115 10.48 -12.31 13.71
C GLY A 115 10.84 -13.61 13.01
N ILE A 116 12.12 -13.80 12.80
CA ILE A 116 12.73 -14.94 12.05
C ILE A 116 12.08 -16.29 12.44
N ARG A 117 11.86 -16.58 13.72
CA ARG A 117 11.34 -17.89 14.16
C ARG A 117 9.86 -18.11 13.83
N LEU A 118 9.03 -17.07 13.97
CA LEU A 118 7.62 -17.14 13.59
C LEU A 118 7.44 -17.13 12.07
N ARG A 119 8.27 -16.36 11.34
CA ARG A 119 8.28 -16.37 9.87
C ARG A 119 8.49 -17.77 9.33
N TYR A 120 9.54 -18.46 9.73
CA TYR A 120 9.86 -19.78 9.16
C TYR A 120 8.80 -20.84 9.46
N GLY A 121 8.29 -20.92 10.68
CA GLY A 121 7.26 -21.90 11.04
C GLY A 121 5.93 -21.66 10.30
N TRP A 122 5.42 -20.45 10.32
CA TRP A 122 4.19 -20.07 9.61
C TRP A 122 4.37 -20.14 8.09
N ASN A 123 5.49 -19.67 7.57
CA ASN A 123 5.77 -19.75 6.13
C ASN A 123 5.76 -21.18 5.64
N ALA A 124 6.35 -22.12 6.38
CA ALA A 124 6.32 -23.53 6.01
C ALA A 124 4.88 -24.10 5.98
N ALA A 125 4.04 -23.74 6.96
CA ALA A 125 2.67 -24.22 7.01
C ALA A 125 1.82 -23.63 5.85
N ILE A 126 1.92 -22.32 5.61
CA ILE A 126 1.15 -21.65 4.56
C ILE A 126 1.67 -22.05 3.17
N ALA A 127 2.98 -22.15 2.98
CA ALA A 127 3.57 -22.64 1.73
C ALA A 127 3.10 -24.06 1.42
N SER A 128 3.05 -24.95 2.43
CA SER A 128 2.54 -26.32 2.26
C SER A 128 1.06 -26.31 1.85
N ALA A 129 0.24 -25.48 2.49
CA ALA A 129 -1.17 -25.33 2.14
C ALA A 129 -1.35 -24.77 0.73
N ALA A 130 -0.58 -23.74 0.35
CA ALA A 130 -0.59 -23.16 -1.00
C ALA A 130 -0.12 -24.16 -2.07
N PHE A 131 0.83 -25.03 -1.75
CA PHE A 131 1.30 -26.07 -2.66
C PHE A 131 0.26 -27.19 -2.83
N ILE A 132 -0.38 -27.64 -1.75
CA ILE A 132 -1.35 -28.74 -1.78
C ILE A 132 -2.69 -28.31 -2.38
N ALA A 133 -3.15 -27.09 -2.03
CA ALA A 133 -4.45 -26.57 -2.42
C ALA A 133 -4.40 -25.08 -2.83
N PRO A 134 -3.66 -24.70 -3.89
CA PRO A 134 -3.42 -23.31 -4.27
C PRO A 134 -4.72 -22.53 -4.52
N GLY A 135 -5.72 -23.19 -5.08
CA GLY A 135 -7.02 -22.59 -5.37
C GLY A 135 -8.01 -22.60 -4.20
N TYR A 136 -7.65 -23.14 -3.03
CA TYR A 136 -8.51 -23.06 -1.86
C TYR A 136 -8.71 -21.60 -1.46
N GLN A 137 -9.94 -21.21 -1.17
CA GLN A 137 -10.31 -19.83 -0.89
C GLN A 137 -10.67 -19.62 0.58
N LEU A 138 -10.12 -18.57 1.15
CA LEU A 138 -10.47 -18.03 2.46
C LEU A 138 -11.38 -16.82 2.24
N THR A 139 -12.57 -16.84 2.84
CA THR A 139 -13.50 -15.71 2.76
C THR A 139 -13.09 -14.64 3.76
N VAL A 140 -12.92 -13.41 3.28
CA VAL A 140 -12.74 -12.21 4.09
C VAL A 140 -14.11 -11.55 4.23
N ASP A 141 -14.64 -11.56 5.44
CA ASP A 141 -15.90 -10.89 5.74
C ASP A 141 -15.72 -9.38 5.74
N ARG A 142 -16.59 -8.68 4.99
CA ARG A 142 -16.60 -7.22 4.86
C ARG A 142 -18.01 -6.72 5.12
N GLN A 143 -18.16 -5.83 6.10
CA GLN A 143 -19.46 -5.26 6.45
C GLN A 143 -19.61 -3.86 5.83
N PRO A 144 -20.76 -3.53 5.22
CA PRO A 144 -20.97 -2.23 4.57
C PRO A 144 -21.08 -1.07 5.57
N ASP A 145 -21.19 -1.38 6.84
CA ASP A 145 -21.27 -0.44 7.96
C ASP A 145 -20.10 -0.61 8.97
N ASP A 146 -18.95 -1.15 8.53
CA ASP A 146 -17.76 -1.30 9.37
C ASP A 146 -17.36 0.05 9.98
N PRO A 147 -17.40 0.21 11.33
CA PRO A 147 -17.09 1.47 12.00
C PRO A 147 -15.61 1.87 11.91
N ASN A 148 -14.75 0.96 11.48
CA ASN A 148 -13.32 1.23 11.27
C ASN A 148 -13.02 1.83 9.91
N LEU A 149 -14.03 1.98 9.05
CA LEU A 149 -13.91 2.53 7.71
C LEU A 149 -14.82 3.76 7.52
N ALA A 150 -14.44 4.63 6.62
CA ALA A 150 -15.36 5.65 6.11
C ALA A 150 -16.54 4.98 5.39
N ALA A 151 -17.74 5.52 5.52
CA ALA A 151 -18.97 4.88 5.05
C ALA A 151 -18.94 4.50 3.56
N HIS A 152 -18.30 5.33 2.70
CA HIS A 152 -18.15 5.03 1.29
C HIS A 152 -17.18 3.86 1.04
N SER A 153 -16.08 3.79 1.81
CA SER A 153 -15.09 2.71 1.72
C SER A 153 -15.65 1.39 2.25
N ALA A 154 -16.39 1.42 3.37
CA ALA A 154 -17.03 0.24 3.92
C ALA A 154 -17.99 -0.41 2.92
N ARG A 155 -18.88 0.39 2.31
CA ARG A 155 -19.80 -0.09 1.27
C ARG A 155 -19.06 -0.65 0.06
N ARG A 156 -18.07 0.08 -0.47
CA ARG A 156 -17.29 -0.37 -1.63
C ARG A 156 -16.60 -1.71 -1.35
N LEU A 157 -15.93 -1.84 -0.22
CA LEU A 157 -15.24 -3.09 0.16
C LEU A 157 -16.20 -4.27 0.37
N ALA A 158 -17.43 -4.00 0.84
CA ALA A 158 -18.44 -5.05 1.06
C ALA A 158 -19.21 -5.43 -0.21
N GLU A 159 -19.50 -4.48 -1.10
CA GLU A 159 -20.50 -4.66 -2.16
C GLU A 159 -19.90 -4.68 -3.57
N ASP A 160 -18.76 -3.99 -3.81
CA ASP A 160 -18.20 -3.91 -5.16
C ASP A 160 -17.62 -5.26 -5.61
N PRO A 161 -18.04 -5.79 -6.78
CA PRO A 161 -17.57 -7.09 -7.28
C PRO A 161 -16.08 -7.10 -7.67
N ARG A 162 -15.45 -5.94 -7.84
CA ARG A 162 -14.01 -5.81 -8.12
C ARG A 162 -13.16 -6.06 -6.88
N VAL A 163 -13.75 -5.99 -5.69
CA VAL A 163 -13.07 -6.32 -4.43
C VAL A 163 -13.00 -7.83 -4.25
N ILE A 164 -11.81 -8.36 -4.01
CA ILE A 164 -11.59 -9.78 -3.76
C ILE A 164 -11.93 -10.11 -2.30
N ARG A 165 -13.03 -10.81 -2.11
CA ARG A 165 -13.48 -11.29 -0.79
C ARG A 165 -13.19 -12.78 -0.56
N ASN A 166 -12.95 -13.52 -1.63
CA ASN A 166 -12.53 -14.91 -1.57
C ASN A 166 -11.07 -15.01 -2.01
N VAL A 167 -10.19 -15.04 -1.03
CA VAL A 167 -8.73 -15.00 -1.21
C VAL A 167 -8.21 -16.41 -1.43
N ARG A 168 -7.54 -16.65 -2.55
CA ARG A 168 -6.86 -17.92 -2.86
C ARG A 168 -5.64 -18.10 -1.95
N MET A 169 -5.36 -19.35 -1.61
CA MET A 169 -4.22 -19.69 -0.74
C MET A 169 -2.87 -19.33 -1.39
N ASP A 170 -2.74 -19.49 -2.70
CA ASP A 170 -1.53 -19.08 -3.44
C ASP A 170 -1.34 -17.55 -3.43
N ALA A 171 -2.41 -16.77 -3.55
CA ALA A 171 -2.35 -15.32 -3.45
C ALA A 171 -2.00 -14.85 -2.03
N TYR A 172 -2.55 -15.51 -1.01
CA TYR A 172 -2.18 -15.23 0.38
C TYR A 172 -0.70 -15.55 0.67
N TRP A 173 -0.19 -16.68 0.14
CA TRP A 173 1.22 -17.02 0.23
C TRP A 173 2.11 -15.99 -0.49
N GLY A 174 1.71 -15.56 -1.68
CA GLY A 174 2.41 -14.53 -2.42
C GLY A 174 2.48 -13.19 -1.68
N LEU A 175 1.39 -12.77 -1.03
CA LEU A 175 1.39 -11.59 -0.16
C LEU A 175 2.41 -11.71 0.98
N ILE A 176 2.51 -12.88 1.61
CA ILE A 176 3.47 -13.13 2.69
C ILE A 176 4.91 -13.03 2.17
N GLN A 177 5.19 -13.61 1.00
CA GLN A 177 6.51 -13.52 0.39
C GLN A 177 6.89 -12.08 0.04
N LEU A 178 5.95 -11.31 -0.52
CA LEU A 178 6.15 -9.88 -0.81
C LEU A 178 6.44 -9.08 0.47
N ALA A 179 5.69 -9.34 1.55
CA ALA A 179 5.91 -8.68 2.84
C ALA A 179 7.28 -9.03 3.45
N ASP A 180 7.72 -10.28 3.30
CA ASP A 180 9.05 -10.71 3.73
C ASP A 180 10.14 -10.03 2.89
N SER A 181 9.98 -9.98 1.56
CA SER A 181 10.91 -9.32 0.64
C SER A 181 11.04 -7.81 0.93
N ALA A 182 9.91 -7.12 1.12
CA ALA A 182 9.90 -5.71 1.48
C ALA A 182 10.62 -5.44 2.81
N SER A 183 10.38 -6.29 3.83
CA SER A 183 11.04 -6.16 5.13
C SER A 183 12.56 -6.38 5.05
N ASP A 184 12.98 -7.39 4.29
CA ASP A 184 14.40 -7.75 4.17
C ASP A 184 15.18 -6.70 3.36
N GLN A 185 14.52 -6.01 2.41
CA GLN A 185 15.16 -4.99 1.57
C GLN A 185 15.02 -3.56 2.10
N ALA A 186 14.09 -3.30 3.03
CA ALA A 186 13.87 -1.97 3.62
C ALA A 186 15.14 -1.30 4.20
N PRO A 187 16.12 -2.03 4.80
CA PRO A 187 17.38 -1.43 5.26
C PRO A 187 18.18 -0.73 4.16
N SER A 188 18.01 -1.14 2.90
CA SER A 188 18.69 -0.55 1.74
C SER A 188 18.01 0.73 1.20
N LEU A 189 16.81 1.05 1.69
CA LEU A 189 16.02 2.17 1.23
C LEU A 189 16.70 3.50 1.62
N GLN A 190 16.94 4.36 0.63
CA GLN A 190 17.51 5.70 0.84
C GLN A 190 16.47 6.82 0.64
N THR A 191 15.33 6.48 0.07
CA THR A 191 14.22 7.40 -0.23
C THR A 191 13.59 7.93 1.06
N PRO A 192 13.34 9.25 1.18
CA PRO A 192 12.55 9.81 2.28
C PRO A 192 11.23 9.07 2.46
N SER A 193 10.88 8.76 3.70
CA SER A 193 9.74 7.90 3.99
C SER A 193 8.85 8.47 5.09
N LEU A 194 7.53 8.41 4.90
CA LEU A 194 6.53 8.69 5.92
C LEU A 194 5.82 7.39 6.30
N LEU A 195 6.06 6.89 7.50
CA LEU A 195 5.45 5.68 8.03
C LEU A 195 4.24 6.03 8.89
N LEU A 196 3.06 5.55 8.51
CA LEU A 196 1.79 5.76 9.19
C LEU A 196 1.29 4.43 9.76
N TYR A 197 0.91 4.41 11.04
CA TYR A 197 0.42 3.19 11.68
C TYR A 197 -0.77 3.45 12.59
N GLY A 198 -1.77 2.57 12.50
CA GLY A 198 -2.99 2.60 13.28
C GLY A 198 -2.91 1.72 14.52
N GLY A 199 -3.31 2.25 15.69
CA GLY A 199 -3.32 1.50 16.95
C GLY A 199 -4.36 0.38 17.00
N LYS A 200 -5.32 0.37 16.08
CA LYS A 200 -6.31 -0.71 15.92
C LYS A 200 -5.98 -1.62 14.72
N ASP A 201 -4.77 -1.53 14.17
CA ASP A 201 -4.33 -2.44 13.12
C ASP A 201 -4.20 -3.86 13.69
N ASN A 202 -4.99 -4.78 13.16
CA ASN A 202 -4.99 -6.20 13.50
C ASN A 202 -4.44 -7.09 12.37
N SER A 203 -3.93 -6.48 11.32
CA SER A 203 -3.44 -7.17 10.11
C SER A 203 -1.91 -7.21 10.07
N VAL A 204 -1.25 -6.08 10.37
CA VAL A 204 0.20 -5.97 10.41
C VAL A 204 0.67 -5.85 11.85
N PRO A 205 1.48 -6.81 12.35
CA PRO A 205 1.99 -6.76 13.71
C PRO A 205 2.88 -5.52 13.96
N GLU A 206 2.71 -4.89 15.12
CA GLU A 206 3.52 -3.73 15.51
C GLU A 206 5.04 -4.02 15.47
N ALA A 207 5.45 -5.26 15.74
CA ALA A 207 6.85 -5.67 15.63
C ALA A 207 7.44 -5.43 14.24
N GLY A 208 6.69 -5.74 13.17
CA GLY A 208 7.11 -5.47 11.79
C GLY A 208 7.24 -3.97 11.51
N ILE A 209 6.31 -3.18 12.02
CA ILE A 209 6.33 -1.70 11.90
C ILE A 209 7.52 -1.10 12.67
N ASN A 210 7.79 -1.58 13.89
CA ASN A 210 8.93 -1.13 14.68
C ASN A 210 10.26 -1.48 14.00
N HIS A 211 10.37 -2.69 13.47
CA HIS A 211 11.54 -3.11 12.69
C HIS A 211 11.76 -2.17 11.47
N LEU A 212 10.71 -1.92 10.68
CA LEU A 212 10.79 -0.99 9.56
C LEU A 212 11.21 0.42 10.01
N ARG A 213 10.57 0.95 11.05
CA ARG A 213 10.87 2.28 11.61
C ARG A 213 12.34 2.40 12.02
N ASP A 214 12.87 1.39 12.70
CA ASP A 214 14.26 1.39 13.17
C ASP A 214 15.26 1.40 11.99
N HIS A 215 14.90 0.79 10.85
CA HIS A 215 15.73 0.79 9.64
C HIS A 215 15.58 2.06 8.80
N LEU A 216 14.44 2.74 8.85
CA LEU A 216 14.27 4.03 8.19
C LEU A 216 15.09 5.15 8.88
N ALA A 217 15.31 5.05 10.19
CA ALA A 217 16.11 5.99 10.99
C ALA A 217 15.83 7.47 10.65
N ASP A 218 16.86 8.24 10.34
CA ASP A 218 16.74 9.69 10.04
C ASP A 218 16.04 9.99 8.70
N ARG A 219 15.78 8.98 7.86
CA ARG A 219 15.08 9.11 6.58
C ARG A 219 13.57 8.92 6.72
N GLY A 220 13.11 8.46 7.88
CA GLY A 220 11.71 8.14 8.16
C GLY A 220 11.08 9.09 9.16
N GLU A 221 9.95 9.68 8.79
CA GLU A 221 9.02 10.28 9.74
C GLU A 221 7.97 9.22 10.12
N TYR A 222 7.69 9.07 11.42
CA TYR A 222 6.68 8.12 11.92
C TYR A 222 5.51 8.85 12.54
N ARG A 223 4.30 8.46 12.16
CA ARG A 223 3.05 8.95 12.77
C ARG A 223 2.17 7.81 13.22
N PHE A 224 1.79 7.86 14.50
CA PHE A 224 0.90 6.90 15.11
C PHE A 224 -0.50 7.47 15.29
N TYR A 225 -1.51 6.69 14.90
CA TYR A 225 -2.92 7.03 15.02
C TYR A 225 -3.57 6.07 16.03
N PRO A 226 -3.74 6.44 17.32
CA PRO A 226 -4.19 5.50 18.37
C PRO A 226 -5.52 4.83 18.07
N GLN A 227 -6.42 5.52 17.35
CA GLN A 227 -7.72 5.00 16.95
C GLN A 227 -7.78 4.58 15.47
N GLY A 228 -6.64 4.66 14.77
CA GLY A 228 -6.54 4.33 13.36
C GLY A 228 -6.68 2.82 13.10
N PRO A 229 -7.46 2.42 12.10
CA PRO A 229 -7.56 1.03 11.64
C PRO A 229 -6.34 0.63 10.80
N HIS A 230 -6.31 -0.61 10.31
CA HIS A 230 -5.35 -1.07 9.33
C HIS A 230 -5.38 -0.22 8.03
N LEU A 231 -6.58 -0.01 7.48
CA LEU A 231 -6.77 0.79 6.27
C LEU A 231 -6.92 2.28 6.64
N LEU A 232 -5.80 2.93 6.96
CA LEU A 232 -5.75 4.32 7.42
C LEU A 232 -6.26 5.31 6.38
N LEU A 233 -5.95 5.08 5.10
CA LEU A 233 -6.34 5.96 3.98
C LEU A 233 -7.83 5.86 3.67
N GLN A 234 -8.50 4.86 4.21
CA GLN A 234 -9.92 4.56 4.03
C GLN A 234 -10.68 4.61 5.35
N GLY A 235 -10.01 4.92 6.46
CA GLY A 235 -10.59 5.00 7.79
C GLY A 235 -11.47 6.23 8.00
N PRO A 236 -12.17 6.33 9.16
CA PRO A 236 -13.05 7.46 9.45
C PRO A 236 -12.34 8.82 9.48
N GLN A 237 -11.03 8.82 9.73
CA GLN A 237 -10.19 10.02 9.83
C GLN A 237 -9.28 10.19 8.60
N TRP A 238 -9.65 9.65 7.44
CA TRP A 238 -8.81 9.65 6.25
C TRP A 238 -8.39 11.08 5.82
N GLN A 239 -9.24 12.12 6.02
CA GLN A 239 -8.86 13.50 5.70
C GLN A 239 -7.69 13.98 6.55
N THR A 240 -7.71 13.71 7.85
CA THR A 240 -6.59 14.06 8.75
C THR A 240 -5.31 13.35 8.33
N VAL A 241 -5.43 12.09 7.89
CA VAL A 241 -4.29 11.34 7.34
C VAL A 241 -3.81 11.97 6.04
N ALA A 242 -4.73 12.35 5.15
CA ALA A 242 -4.42 13.02 3.90
C ALA A 242 -3.73 14.38 4.12
N ASP A 243 -4.18 15.20 5.09
CA ASP A 243 -3.53 16.46 5.46
C ASP A 243 -2.08 16.25 5.89
N HIS A 244 -1.82 15.23 6.72
CA HIS A 244 -0.46 14.92 7.14
C HIS A 244 0.42 14.44 5.97
N ILE A 245 -0.16 13.72 5.01
CA ILE A 245 0.55 13.31 3.79
C ILE A 245 0.87 14.55 2.94
N LEU A 246 -0.11 15.43 2.72
CA LEU A 246 0.08 16.65 1.93
C LEU A 246 1.14 17.56 2.54
N ASP A 247 1.11 17.79 3.86
CA ASP A 247 2.12 18.55 4.58
C ASP A 247 3.52 17.95 4.43
N TRP A 248 3.61 16.61 4.50
CA TRP A 248 4.89 15.93 4.35
C TRP A 248 5.40 15.99 2.90
N VAL A 249 4.53 15.77 1.91
CA VAL A 249 4.84 15.90 0.48
C VAL A 249 5.34 17.30 0.18
N ALA A 250 4.67 18.34 0.65
CA ALA A 250 5.07 19.74 0.43
C ALA A 250 6.47 20.07 1.00
N ARG A 251 6.84 19.48 2.14
CA ARG A 251 8.17 19.68 2.77
C ARG A 251 9.27 18.84 2.12
N THR A 252 8.91 17.74 1.46
CA THR A 252 9.86 16.77 0.90
C THR A 252 10.03 16.93 -0.61
N SER A 253 9.15 17.69 -1.26
CA SER A 253 9.26 17.99 -2.70
C SER A 253 10.57 18.68 -3.04
N PRO A 254 11.31 18.20 -4.08
CA PRO A 254 12.60 18.78 -4.49
C PRO A 254 12.46 20.17 -5.12
#